data_7c1d930a2b23906689579fc4148f0ecb
#
_entry.id   7c1d930a2b23906689579fc4148f0ecb
#
_cell.length_a   1.000
_cell.length_b   1.000
_cell.length_c   1.000
_cell.angle_alpha   90.00
_cell.angle_beta   90.00
_cell.angle_gamma   90.00
#
_symmetry.space_group_name_H-M   'P 1'
#
loop_
_entity.id
_entity.type
_entity.pdbx_description
1 polymer ?
#
loop_
_entity_poly.entity_id
_entity_poly.type
_entity_poly.pdbx_seq_one_letter_code
_entity_poly.pdbx_strand_id
1 'polypeptide(L)'
;MKKVLIALDYDPTAQKVAETGYRLAKEMNARTILLHVVSDPTYYSSLNYSPIMGFGGFSSVDTIQSDSADELKKVAQNYLDTSKKHLSNEMIETVVRNGDFGETILQTATDLNVDIIVMGTHSRRGLEKILMGSVAEKVLRHSLIPLFIIPTKSLAENKK
;
A
#
# COMPACT_ATOMS: atom_id res chain seq x y z
N MET A 1 18.68 -7.48 12.19
CA MET A 1 18.48 -7.20 10.75
C MET A 1 17.41 -6.13 10.61
N LYS A 2 17.66 -5.12 9.80
CA LYS A 2 16.69 -4.05 9.56
C LYS A 2 15.45 -4.54 8.83
N LYS A 3 14.33 -3.85 9.03
CA LYS A 3 13.05 -4.17 8.41
C LYS A 3 12.46 -2.92 7.77
N VAL A 4 11.98 -3.06 6.55
CA VAL A 4 11.28 -2.00 5.79
C VAL A 4 9.85 -2.45 5.55
N LEU A 5 8.90 -1.66 6.03
CA LEU A 5 7.46 -1.86 5.79
C LEU A 5 7.04 -0.99 4.61
N ILE A 6 6.48 -1.60 3.58
CA ILE A 6 5.96 -0.91 2.40
C ILE A 6 4.45 -1.01 2.43
N ALA A 7 3.77 0.13 2.65
CA ALA A 7 2.31 0.19 2.66
C ALA A 7 1.80 0.43 1.23
N LEU A 8 1.00 -0.50 0.74
CA LEU A 8 0.43 -0.48 -0.60
C LEU A 8 -1.09 -0.36 -0.55
N ASP A 9 -1.65 0.50 -1.37
CA ASP A 9 -3.07 0.56 -1.66
C ASP A 9 -3.35 -0.08 -3.04
N TYR A 10 -4.58 0.06 -3.55
CA TYR A 10 -4.94 -0.46 -4.87
C TYR A 10 -4.73 0.54 -6.01
N ASP A 11 -4.17 1.71 -5.74
CA ASP A 11 -3.90 2.69 -6.79
C ASP A 11 -2.82 2.16 -7.74
N PRO A 12 -2.91 2.42 -9.04
CA PRO A 12 -1.88 2.01 -10.00
C PRO A 12 -0.47 2.49 -9.66
N THR A 13 -0.35 3.60 -8.92
CA THR A 13 0.95 4.12 -8.46
C THR A 13 1.60 3.26 -7.38
N ALA A 14 0.86 2.33 -6.77
CA ALA A 14 1.39 1.40 -5.78
C ALA A 14 2.51 0.52 -6.35
N GLN A 15 2.50 0.21 -7.64
CA GLN A 15 3.60 -0.50 -8.27
C GLN A 15 4.92 0.27 -8.11
N LYS A 16 4.92 1.57 -8.38
CA LYS A 16 6.13 2.41 -8.19
C LYS A 16 6.56 2.44 -6.74
N VAL A 17 5.60 2.53 -5.81
CA VAL A 17 5.88 2.51 -4.37
C VAL A 17 6.54 1.20 -3.98
N ALA A 18 6.00 0.07 -4.42
CA ALA A 18 6.56 -1.25 -4.14
C ALA A 18 7.98 -1.41 -4.72
N GLU A 19 8.19 -1.06 -5.96
CA GLU A 19 9.49 -1.17 -6.64
C GLU A 19 10.54 -0.27 -6.00
N THR A 20 10.19 0.98 -5.72
CA THR A 20 11.12 1.94 -5.11
C THR A 20 11.45 1.57 -3.67
N GLY A 21 10.43 1.19 -2.89
CA GLY A 21 10.61 0.74 -1.51
C GLY A 21 11.43 -0.53 -1.41
N TYR A 22 11.19 -1.48 -2.31
CA TYR A 22 11.96 -2.72 -2.36
C TYR A 22 13.43 -2.47 -2.71
N ARG A 23 13.69 -1.59 -3.68
CA ARG A 23 15.06 -1.19 -4.01
C ARG A 23 15.77 -0.56 -2.82
N LEU A 24 15.10 0.33 -2.09
CA LEU A 24 15.63 0.90 -0.85
C LEU A 24 15.96 -0.21 0.17
N ALA A 25 15.04 -1.14 0.39
CA ALA A 25 15.26 -2.26 1.33
C ALA A 25 16.47 -3.11 0.93
N LYS A 26 16.66 -3.36 -0.36
CA LYS A 26 17.83 -4.09 -0.85
C LYS A 26 19.13 -3.36 -0.57
N GLU A 27 19.18 -2.05 -0.85
CA GLU A 27 20.37 -1.24 -0.57
C GLU A 27 20.71 -1.19 0.92
N MET A 28 19.71 -1.27 1.77
CA MET A 28 19.87 -1.32 3.21
C MET A 28 20.18 -2.73 3.75
N ASN A 29 20.17 -3.74 2.90
CA ASN A 29 20.21 -5.14 3.30
C ASN A 29 19.15 -5.46 4.37
N ALA A 30 17.93 -4.98 4.16
CA ALA A 30 16.80 -5.09 5.07
C ALA A 30 15.78 -6.12 4.60
N ARG A 31 15.06 -6.71 5.57
CA ARG A 31 13.87 -7.52 5.26
C ARG A 31 12.76 -6.62 4.75
N THR A 32 12.06 -7.09 3.74
CA THR A 32 10.94 -6.35 3.14
C THR A 32 9.62 -6.96 3.59
N ILE A 33 8.70 -6.10 4.02
CA ILE A 33 7.35 -6.47 4.41
C ILE A 33 6.39 -5.62 3.58
N LEU A 34 5.51 -6.26 2.82
CA LEU A 34 4.42 -5.59 2.10
C LEU A 34 3.17 -5.61 2.96
N LEU A 35 2.59 -4.46 3.20
CA LEU A 35 1.36 -4.30 3.97
C LEU A 35 0.24 -3.76 3.08
N HIS A 36 -0.92 -4.38 3.17
CA HIS A 36 -2.18 -3.79 2.70
C HIS A 36 -3.18 -3.72 3.86
N VAL A 37 -3.79 -2.58 4.03
CA VAL A 37 -4.83 -2.35 5.05
C VAL A 37 -6.19 -2.41 4.37
N VAL A 38 -7.05 -3.29 4.85
CA VAL A 38 -8.44 -3.42 4.40
C VAL A 38 -9.32 -2.58 5.32
N SER A 39 -10.07 -1.65 4.75
CA SER A 39 -11.04 -0.85 5.48
C SER A 39 -12.40 -1.56 5.54
N ASP A 40 -13.39 -0.90 6.11
CA ASP A 40 -14.77 -1.40 6.17
C ASP A 40 -15.32 -1.66 4.74
N PRO A 41 -16.05 -2.77 4.51
CA PRO A 41 -16.68 -3.04 3.21
C PRO A 41 -17.52 -1.89 2.66
N THR A 42 -18.19 -1.13 3.54
CA THR A 42 -18.98 0.04 3.13
C THR A 42 -18.13 1.14 2.49
N TYR A 43 -16.88 1.24 2.87
CA TYR A 43 -15.95 2.19 2.25
C TYR A 43 -15.75 1.90 0.76
N TYR A 44 -15.60 0.64 0.39
CA TYR A 44 -15.37 0.24 -1.00
C TYR A 44 -16.63 0.38 -1.87
N SER A 45 -17.79 0.09 -1.30
CA SER A 45 -19.06 0.23 -2.02
C SER A 45 -19.46 1.69 -2.23
N SER A 46 -19.13 2.59 -1.29
CA SER A 46 -19.45 4.01 -1.40
C SER A 46 -18.65 4.77 -2.45
N LEU A 47 -17.56 4.22 -2.93
CA LEU A 47 -16.63 4.91 -3.81
C LEU A 47 -16.87 4.68 -5.29
N ASN A 48 -17.82 3.83 -5.70
CA ASN A 48 -17.89 3.33 -7.07
C ASN A 48 -16.49 2.90 -7.56
N TYR A 49 -15.71 2.38 -6.66
CA TYR A 49 -14.30 2.13 -6.86
C TYR A 49 -14.10 0.79 -7.55
N SER A 50 -13.73 0.82 -8.81
CA SER A 50 -13.13 -0.32 -9.44
C SER A 50 -11.64 -0.27 -9.12
N PRO A 51 -11.13 -1.07 -8.18
CA PRO A 51 -9.71 -1.02 -7.87
C PRO A 51 -8.92 -1.53 -9.06
N ILE A 52 -8.34 -0.61 -9.78
CA ILE A 52 -7.32 -0.94 -10.76
C ILE A 52 -6.08 -1.31 -9.97
N MET A 53 -5.79 -2.59 -9.90
CA MET A 53 -4.60 -3.05 -9.21
C MET A 53 -3.34 -2.62 -9.94
N GLY A 54 -2.37 -2.07 -9.20
CA GLY A 54 -1.15 -1.49 -9.73
C GLY A 54 -0.23 -2.48 -10.45
N PHE A 55 -0.44 -3.78 -10.29
CA PHE A 55 0.30 -4.84 -10.97
C PHE A 55 -0.62 -5.52 -11.98
N GLY A 56 -0.91 -4.85 -13.10
CA GLY A 56 -1.87 -5.28 -14.11
C GLY A 56 -1.89 -6.79 -14.35
N GLY A 57 -3.05 -7.40 -14.33
CA GLY A 57 -3.25 -8.83 -14.48
C GLY A 57 -4.27 -9.41 -13.50
N PHE A 58 -4.83 -8.58 -12.63
CA PHE A 58 -5.94 -9.00 -11.77
C PHE A 58 -7.27 -8.75 -12.49
N SER A 59 -7.62 -9.65 -13.40
CA SER A 59 -8.94 -9.64 -14.05
C SER A 59 -10.08 -10.02 -13.09
N SER A 60 -9.76 -10.50 -11.89
CA SER A 60 -10.76 -10.92 -10.91
C SER A 60 -11.20 -9.81 -9.97
N VAL A 61 -10.76 -8.57 -10.20
CA VAL A 61 -11.13 -7.42 -9.37
C VAL A 61 -12.57 -6.97 -9.60
N ASP A 62 -13.17 -7.39 -10.70
CA ASP A 62 -14.59 -7.15 -10.98
C ASP A 62 -15.52 -7.68 -9.89
N THR A 63 -14.95 -8.37 -8.90
CA THR A 63 -15.71 -9.05 -7.86
C THR A 63 -15.54 -8.49 -6.46
N ILE A 64 -14.94 -7.31 -6.26
CA ILE A 64 -15.10 -6.63 -4.96
C ILE A 64 -16.51 -6.03 -4.89
N GLN A 65 -17.49 -6.83 -5.15
CA GLN A 65 -18.90 -6.54 -4.85
C GLN A 65 -19.33 -7.28 -3.58
N SER A 66 -18.38 -7.92 -2.93
CA SER A 66 -18.69 -8.71 -1.76
C SER A 66 -18.70 -7.85 -0.51
N ASP A 67 -19.79 -7.92 0.21
CA ASP A 67 -19.96 -7.31 1.54
C ASP A 67 -19.22 -8.10 2.64
N SER A 68 -18.46 -9.12 2.28
CA SER A 68 -17.77 -10.00 3.22
C SER A 68 -16.35 -9.51 3.50
N ALA A 69 -16.03 -9.30 4.77
CA ALA A 69 -14.69 -8.97 5.22
C ALA A 69 -13.66 -10.05 4.84
N ASP A 70 -14.08 -11.33 4.83
CA ASP A 70 -13.20 -12.44 4.47
C ASP A 70 -12.81 -12.43 2.98
N GLU A 71 -13.73 -12.04 2.12
CA GLU A 71 -13.44 -11.91 0.69
C GLU A 71 -12.50 -10.73 0.41
N LEU A 72 -12.69 -9.60 1.09
CA LEU A 72 -11.78 -8.46 1.00
C LEU A 72 -10.37 -8.84 1.44
N LYS A 73 -10.23 -9.65 2.49
CA LYS A 73 -8.93 -10.17 2.93
C LYS A 73 -8.28 -11.07 1.88
N LYS A 74 -9.05 -11.93 1.23
CA LYS A 74 -8.54 -12.81 0.16
C LYS A 74 -8.05 -12.00 -1.03
N VAL A 75 -8.81 -10.98 -1.44
CA VAL A 75 -8.42 -10.08 -2.52
C VAL A 75 -7.12 -9.36 -2.16
N ALA A 76 -7.02 -8.84 -0.95
CA ALA A 76 -5.83 -8.17 -0.47
C ALA A 76 -4.61 -9.09 -0.42
N GLN A 77 -4.78 -10.32 0.06
CA GLN A 77 -3.69 -11.30 0.10
C GLN A 77 -3.23 -11.65 -1.32
N ASN A 78 -4.15 -11.88 -2.25
CA ASN A 78 -3.82 -12.14 -3.64
C ASN A 78 -3.08 -10.96 -4.29
N TYR A 79 -3.48 -9.75 -3.96
CA TYR A 79 -2.81 -8.54 -4.41
C TYR A 79 -1.36 -8.48 -3.93
N LEU A 80 -1.13 -8.73 -2.64
CA LEU A 80 0.22 -8.76 -2.08
C LEU A 80 1.07 -9.90 -2.65
N ASP A 81 0.49 -11.08 -2.85
CA ASP A 81 1.18 -12.21 -3.45
C ASP A 81 1.60 -11.91 -4.89
N THR A 82 0.74 -11.24 -5.65
CA THR A 82 1.07 -10.78 -7.01
C THR A 82 2.18 -9.73 -6.99
N SER A 83 2.12 -8.79 -6.06
CA SER A 83 3.17 -7.77 -5.88
C SER A 83 4.52 -8.41 -5.55
N LYS A 84 4.52 -9.38 -4.65
CA LYS A 84 5.70 -10.15 -4.28
C LYS A 84 6.31 -10.89 -5.48
N LYS A 85 5.48 -11.54 -6.31
CA LYS A 85 5.92 -12.21 -7.54
C LYS A 85 6.52 -11.21 -8.53
N HIS A 86 5.91 -10.05 -8.69
CA HIS A 86 6.44 -8.99 -9.55
C HIS A 86 7.82 -8.54 -9.10
N LEU A 87 8.07 -8.46 -7.80
CA LEU A 87 9.37 -8.11 -7.23
C LEU A 87 10.37 -9.28 -7.26
N SER A 88 9.95 -10.46 -7.67
CA SER A 88 10.80 -11.66 -7.87
C SER A 88 11.60 -12.06 -6.62
N ASN A 89 11.01 -11.93 -5.43
CA ASN A 89 11.67 -12.30 -4.19
C ASN A 89 10.70 -13.01 -3.22
N GLU A 90 10.86 -14.31 -3.09
CA GLU A 90 10.04 -15.15 -2.21
C GLU A 90 10.26 -14.87 -0.71
N MET A 91 11.33 -14.19 -0.35
CA MET A 91 11.62 -13.83 1.06
C MET A 91 10.84 -12.61 1.55
N ILE A 92 10.13 -11.92 0.67
CA ILE A 92 9.26 -10.80 1.05
C ILE A 92 8.11 -11.33 1.89
N GLU A 93 7.90 -10.73 3.05
CA GLU A 93 6.74 -11.02 3.90
C GLU A 93 5.53 -10.21 3.42
N THR A 94 4.35 -10.80 3.51
CA THR A 94 3.09 -10.12 3.18
C THR A 94 2.19 -10.09 4.41
N VAL A 95 1.58 -8.94 4.67
CA VAL A 95 0.72 -8.71 5.83
C VAL A 95 -0.55 -8.00 5.40
N VAL A 96 -1.70 -8.58 5.70
CA VAL A 96 -3.01 -7.94 5.54
C VAL A 96 -3.53 -7.60 6.93
N ARG A 97 -4.01 -6.37 7.11
CA ARG A 97 -4.63 -5.90 8.35
C ARG A 97 -5.95 -5.21 8.05
N ASN A 98 -6.82 -5.17 9.03
CA ASN A 98 -8.11 -4.47 8.96
C ASN A 98 -8.09 -3.25 9.88
N GLY A 99 -8.70 -2.18 9.46
CA GLY A 99 -8.90 -1.00 10.28
C GLY A 99 -8.78 0.31 9.52
N ASP A 100 -8.62 1.40 10.25
CA ASP A 100 -8.29 2.70 9.68
C ASP A 100 -6.90 2.66 9.04
N PHE A 101 -6.79 3.22 7.85
CA PHE A 101 -5.56 3.09 7.06
C PHE A 101 -4.31 3.61 7.81
N GLY A 102 -4.34 4.86 8.28
CA GLY A 102 -3.18 5.48 8.92
C GLY A 102 -2.83 4.84 10.27
N GLU A 103 -3.83 4.63 11.11
CA GLU A 103 -3.62 4.01 12.43
C GLU A 103 -3.09 2.58 12.31
N THR A 104 -3.63 1.81 11.37
CA THR A 104 -3.24 0.42 11.17
C THR A 104 -1.83 0.30 10.62
N ILE A 105 -1.43 1.21 9.73
CA ILE A 105 -0.03 1.26 9.26
C ILE A 105 0.92 1.51 10.42
N LEU A 106 0.63 2.50 11.26
CA LEU A 106 1.45 2.84 12.41
C LEU A 106 1.52 1.71 13.44
N GLN A 107 0.38 1.11 13.74
CA GLN A 107 0.30 -0.01 14.68
C GLN A 107 1.09 -1.22 14.16
N THR A 108 0.90 -1.58 12.90
CA THR A 108 1.62 -2.70 12.28
C THR A 108 3.14 -2.47 12.28
N ALA A 109 3.55 -1.25 11.97
CA ALA A 109 4.97 -0.88 11.99
C ALA A 109 5.59 -1.05 13.38
N THR A 110 4.83 -0.66 14.41
CA THR A 110 5.25 -0.83 15.81
C THR A 110 5.30 -2.30 16.20
N ASP A 111 4.24 -3.05 15.93
CA ASP A 111 4.13 -4.47 16.28
C ASP A 111 5.24 -5.32 15.65
N LEU A 112 5.62 -4.99 14.43
CA LEU A 112 6.66 -5.72 13.70
C LEU A 112 8.07 -5.16 13.94
N ASN A 113 8.19 -4.09 14.71
CA ASN A 113 9.45 -3.40 14.99
C ASN A 113 10.21 -3.06 13.70
N VAL A 114 9.55 -2.35 12.79
CA VAL A 114 10.18 -1.94 11.54
C VAL A 114 11.04 -0.70 11.74
N ASP A 115 12.06 -0.55 10.93
CA ASP A 115 13.01 0.58 10.99
C ASP A 115 12.59 1.74 10.09
N ILE A 116 11.85 1.46 9.02
CA ILE A 116 11.38 2.46 8.06
C ILE A 116 10.00 2.05 7.55
N ILE A 117 9.11 3.04 7.40
CA ILE A 117 7.84 2.89 6.69
C ILE A 117 7.99 3.56 5.32
N VAL A 118 7.65 2.86 4.26
CA VAL A 118 7.60 3.36 2.89
C VAL A 118 6.16 3.47 2.44
N MET A 119 5.78 4.60 1.87
CA MET A 119 4.44 4.81 1.32
C MET A 119 4.44 5.89 0.24
N GLY A 120 3.38 5.93 -0.56
CA GLY A 120 3.18 6.98 -1.56
C GLY A 120 2.50 8.21 -0.98
N THR A 121 2.63 9.33 -1.67
CA THR A 121 1.99 10.59 -1.24
C THR A 121 0.48 10.59 -1.44
N HIS A 122 -0.04 9.87 -2.46
CA HIS A 122 -1.46 9.88 -2.82
C HIS A 122 -1.95 8.47 -3.09
N SER A 123 -3.13 8.16 -2.56
CA SER A 123 -3.86 6.93 -2.85
C SER A 123 -5.03 7.12 -3.81
N ARG A 124 -5.35 8.37 -4.22
CA ARG A 124 -6.49 8.69 -5.08
C ARG A 124 -6.17 9.76 -6.10
N ARG A 125 -6.76 9.61 -7.30
CA ARG A 125 -6.78 10.63 -8.34
C ARG A 125 -7.73 11.77 -7.94
N GLY A 126 -7.41 13.00 -8.33
CA GLY A 126 -8.35 14.12 -8.38
C GLY A 126 -8.21 15.17 -7.28
N LEU A 127 -7.21 15.11 -6.42
CA LEU A 127 -6.91 16.15 -5.46
C LEU A 127 -5.75 17.02 -5.96
N GLU A 128 -5.99 17.79 -7.01
CA GLU A 128 -4.97 18.58 -7.70
C GLU A 128 -4.23 19.59 -6.84
N LYS A 129 -4.77 19.96 -5.69
CA LYS A 129 -4.23 21.00 -4.82
C LYS A 129 -3.58 20.50 -3.54
N ILE A 130 -3.63 19.19 -3.28
CA ILE A 130 -3.08 18.62 -2.06
C ILE A 130 -1.78 17.90 -2.40
N LEU A 131 -0.69 18.38 -1.83
CA LEU A 131 0.64 17.82 -2.04
C LEU A 131 0.80 16.43 -1.41
N MET A 132 -0.09 16.07 -0.47
CA MET A 132 -0.03 14.81 0.25
C MET A 132 -1.43 14.31 0.59
N GLY A 133 -1.69 13.02 0.40
CA GLY A 133 -2.97 12.39 0.75
C GLY A 133 -3.19 12.31 2.25
N SER A 134 -4.45 12.15 2.67
CA SER A 134 -4.84 12.13 4.08
C SER A 134 -4.16 11.03 4.90
N VAL A 135 -3.97 9.85 4.32
CA VAL A 135 -3.30 8.71 4.99
C VAL A 135 -1.82 9.03 5.21
N ALA A 136 -1.12 9.51 4.18
CA ALA A 136 0.29 9.88 4.28
C ALA A 136 0.50 11.02 5.29
N GLU A 137 -0.39 12.01 5.31
CA GLU A 137 -0.35 13.11 6.27
C GLU A 137 -0.54 12.60 7.70
N LYS A 138 -1.52 11.72 7.93
CA LYS A 138 -1.77 11.13 9.25
C LYS A 138 -0.57 10.33 9.75
N VAL A 139 -0.01 9.50 8.90
CA VAL A 139 1.19 8.72 9.24
C VAL A 139 2.37 9.63 9.54
N LEU A 140 2.59 10.66 8.73
CA LEU A 140 3.67 11.61 8.94
C LEU A 140 3.54 12.34 10.27
N ARG A 141 2.33 12.75 10.66
CA ARG A 141 2.10 13.49 11.91
C ARG A 141 2.31 12.66 13.16
N HIS A 142 2.04 11.36 13.10
CA HIS A 142 1.99 10.49 14.27
C HIS A 142 3.11 9.46 14.33
N SER A 143 3.90 9.31 13.29
CA SER A 143 4.95 8.30 13.26
C SER A 143 6.15 8.68 14.13
N LEU A 144 6.59 7.73 14.95
CA LEU A 144 7.89 7.79 15.63
C LEU A 144 8.96 7.00 14.84
N ILE A 145 8.55 6.34 13.77
CA ILE A 145 9.42 5.56 12.90
C ILE A 145 9.74 6.39 11.66
N PRO A 146 10.99 6.42 11.20
CA PRO A 146 11.36 7.12 9.97
C PRO A 146 10.49 6.74 8.78
N LEU A 147 10.11 7.72 7.97
CA LEU A 147 9.28 7.56 6.79
C LEU A 147 10.09 7.80 5.52
N PHE A 148 9.82 7.00 4.50
CA PHE A 148 10.26 7.23 3.14
C PHE A 148 9.02 7.44 2.27
N ILE A 149 8.76 8.69 1.92
CA ILE A 149 7.56 9.09 1.16
C ILE A 149 7.92 9.21 -0.32
N ILE A 150 7.23 8.46 -1.16
CA ILE A 150 7.45 8.43 -2.60
C ILE A 150 6.41 9.31 -3.29
N PRO A 151 6.82 10.37 -4.00
CA PRO A 151 5.88 11.19 -4.76
C PRO A 151 5.22 10.37 -5.86
N THR A 152 3.90 10.31 -5.83
CA THR A 152 3.11 9.56 -6.83
C THR A 152 2.35 10.48 -7.78
N LYS A 153 2.20 11.76 -7.47
CA LYS A 153 1.48 12.75 -8.28
C LYS A 153 2.09 12.95 -9.69
N SER A 154 3.41 12.97 -9.78
CA SER A 154 4.11 13.22 -11.05
C SER A 154 3.86 12.16 -12.12
N LEU A 155 3.44 10.96 -11.75
CA LEU A 155 3.11 9.90 -12.71
C LEU A 155 1.75 10.10 -13.37
N ALA A 156 0.82 10.75 -12.69
CA ALA A 156 -0.49 11.07 -13.24
C ALA A 156 -0.42 12.26 -14.21
N GLU A 157 0.52 13.18 -14.00
CA GLU A 157 0.72 14.36 -14.86
C GLU A 157 1.46 14.03 -16.15
N ASN A 158 2.34 13.05 -16.16
CA ASN A 158 3.10 12.64 -17.34
C ASN A 158 2.32 11.77 -18.35
N LYS A 159 1.06 11.48 -18.07
CA LYS A 159 0.18 10.71 -18.97
C LYS A 159 -0.81 11.57 -19.77
N LYS A 160 -0.60 12.87 -19.78
CA LYS A 160 -1.39 13.77 -20.63
C LYS A 160 -0.76 13.92 -22.00
#